data_34349aadc595bbf91d0e752eda7eece8
#
_entry.id   34349aadc595bbf91d0e752eda7eece8
#
_cell.length_a   1.000
_cell.length_b   1.000
_cell.length_c   1.000
_cell.angle_alpha   90.00
_cell.angle_beta   90.00
_cell.angle_gamma   90.00
#
_symmetry.space_group_name_H-M   'P 1'
#
loop_
_entity.id
_entity.type
_entity.pdbx_description
1 polymer ?
#
loop_
_entity_poly.entity_id
_entity_poly.type
_entity_poly.pdbx_seq_one_letter_code
_entity_poly.pdbx_strand_id
1 'polypeptide(L)'
;GRDMGWQAGRIAYTMGSANEYGTESGISCYLPRISQMVMTCGGQMLADYAQFHVDRFDHPGYEIPNCVICWGCNPTDSNPDFQLGQWLTDVMRRGAKLISVDPRLTWLASRAEIWLDLRPGTDAALALGMVNVLITEDLIDHEFVDKWVYGYEDFKEVVMQWPPSRAAEVCWVDEQKIIDAARLFAEKKPSNCFWGVSVDMCASGVGAAMAIQALWILTGNLDIPGGMVMTTMPFGVFQYQSGGWGIRDLPEDIQQGRTGWKEYPMYRFGFPLSPPDVALEAAEAGKLKGLWIQTSNTLAGPTQEVLRWRKAMDDVEFCAAVDLFMTPTIQYGADVFLPVACWPEKKGVRAWIYDVSAINPGVKPVGEVKSDAEINRLLGQRFGEAGEHYWPWTEEEQIYDEILKPTGFTYQELAEHGAAYPVFEYKKYEKGMLRPDGQPGFNTPTGMLELNSTMFQQFELPSLAHYQEPEWGPVTQPEMYKEYPIILMTGARSKVFFHTEHRQIEALRQFDKEPHVQIGRKFARENGIEQDDWVWIENPRGRCKMRATVDDHCASDRALAPHGWWFPEQDGNGDNPYGVLDSNVNLLLHNAPSVYGFGSDIRCTLCKIYKVKEGEM
;
A
#
# COMPACT_ATOMS: atom_id res chain seq x y z
N GLY A 1 -4.00 6.14 12.10
CA GLY A 1 -4.10 5.13 12.12
C GLY A 1 -4.96 3.89 12.08
N ARG A 2 -4.44 2.76 12.58
CA ARG A 2 -5.16 1.48 12.52
C ARG A 2 -6.24 1.31 13.58
N ASP A 3 -6.26 2.15 14.56
CA ASP A 3 -7.24 2.20 15.64
C ASP A 3 -8.60 2.75 15.23
N MET A 4 -8.72 3.42 14.08
CA MET A 4 -9.96 4.03 13.63
C MET A 4 -10.57 3.39 12.37
N GLY A 5 -9.87 2.46 11.74
CA GLY A 5 -10.33 1.84 10.48
C GLY A 5 -11.70 1.15 10.60
N TRP A 6 -12.02 0.63 11.76
CA TRP A 6 -13.30 -0.05 12.03
C TRP A 6 -14.53 0.85 12.07
N GLN A 7 -14.35 2.15 12.25
CA GLN A 7 -15.45 3.06 12.52
C GLN A 7 -15.71 4.05 11.39
N ALA A 8 -14.75 4.24 10.50
CA ALA A 8 -14.85 5.25 9.45
C ALA A 8 -16.08 5.05 8.55
N GLY A 9 -16.29 3.83 8.08
CA GLY A 9 -17.47 3.50 7.26
C GLY A 9 -18.77 3.45 8.05
N ARG A 10 -18.72 3.17 9.36
CA ARG A 10 -19.92 2.98 10.18
C ARG A 10 -20.80 4.24 10.27
N ILE A 11 -20.20 5.43 10.20
CA ILE A 11 -20.94 6.70 10.09
C ILE A 11 -21.75 6.74 8.80
N ALA A 12 -21.16 6.37 7.66
CA ALA A 12 -21.88 6.32 6.40
C ALA A 12 -23.04 5.32 6.45
N TYR A 13 -22.82 4.15 7.04
CA TYR A 13 -23.87 3.13 7.20
C TYR A 13 -25.02 3.62 8.09
N THR A 14 -24.72 4.37 9.15
CA THR A 14 -25.73 5.01 9.99
C THR A 14 -26.60 5.98 9.20
N MET A 15 -26.02 6.65 8.19
CA MET A 15 -26.74 7.54 7.28
C MET A 15 -27.47 6.81 6.14
N GLY A 16 -27.41 5.47 6.10
CA GLY A 16 -28.01 4.65 5.03
C GLY A 16 -27.18 4.60 3.74
N SER A 17 -25.89 4.93 3.79
CA SER A 17 -24.98 4.87 2.65
C SER A 17 -23.97 3.73 2.79
N ALA A 18 -23.82 2.91 1.76
CA ALA A 18 -22.80 1.86 1.73
C ALA A 18 -21.45 2.36 1.16
N ASN A 19 -21.31 3.65 0.89
CA ASN A 19 -20.12 4.20 0.23
C ASN A 19 -19.06 4.62 1.23
N GLU A 20 -17.91 3.95 1.16
CA GLU A 20 -16.67 4.28 1.84
C GLU A 20 -15.55 4.28 0.80
N TYR A 21 -14.79 5.34 0.70
CA TYR A 21 -13.78 5.51 -0.36
C TYR A 21 -12.36 5.49 0.21
N GLY A 22 -11.43 4.85 -0.53
CA GLY A 22 -10.01 5.10 -0.40
C GLY A 22 -9.63 6.46 -1.00
N THR A 23 -8.38 6.86 -0.84
CA THR A 23 -7.89 8.17 -1.33
C THR A 23 -7.16 8.08 -2.66
N GLU A 24 -6.50 6.97 -2.94
CA GLU A 24 -5.72 6.75 -4.17
C GLU A 24 -6.45 5.85 -5.15
N SER A 25 -6.28 6.12 -6.45
CA SER A 25 -6.81 5.31 -7.54
C SER A 25 -6.43 3.84 -7.40
N GLY A 26 -7.38 2.95 -7.66
CA GLY A 26 -7.20 1.51 -7.50
C GLY A 26 -6.86 1.08 -6.08
N ILE A 27 -7.08 1.93 -5.07
CA ILE A 27 -6.68 1.70 -3.66
C ILE A 27 -5.32 1.02 -3.61
N SER A 28 -4.34 1.64 -4.27
CA SER A 28 -3.02 1.07 -4.58
C SER A 28 -2.12 0.84 -3.36
N CYS A 29 -2.55 1.22 -2.15
CA CYS A 29 -1.79 0.95 -0.93
C CYS A 29 -2.15 -0.42 -0.36
N TYR A 30 -1.31 -1.42 -0.61
CA TYR A 30 -1.38 -2.84 -0.19
C TYR A 30 -2.48 -3.68 -0.86
N LEU A 31 -3.61 -3.14 -1.32
CA LEU A 31 -4.72 -3.96 -1.78
C LEU A 31 -4.39 -4.85 -2.99
N PRO A 32 -3.61 -4.43 -4.01
CA PRO A 32 -3.23 -5.35 -5.08
C PRO A 32 -2.60 -6.65 -4.58
N ARG A 33 -1.60 -6.57 -3.69
CA ARG A 33 -0.94 -7.75 -3.11
C ARG A 33 -1.84 -8.50 -2.14
N ILE A 34 -2.56 -7.78 -1.25
CA ILE A 34 -3.42 -8.41 -0.23
C ILE A 34 -4.58 -9.13 -0.89
N SER A 35 -5.30 -8.47 -1.81
CA SER A 35 -6.43 -9.09 -2.50
C SER A 35 -5.99 -10.32 -3.29
N GLN A 36 -4.87 -10.19 -4.01
CA GLN A 36 -4.30 -11.29 -4.76
C GLN A 36 -3.95 -12.48 -3.86
N MET A 37 -3.23 -12.27 -2.74
CA MET A 37 -2.87 -13.35 -1.80
C MET A 37 -4.10 -14.01 -1.18
N VAL A 38 -5.12 -13.22 -0.82
CA VAL A 38 -6.37 -13.78 -0.30
C VAL A 38 -7.07 -14.65 -1.35
N MET A 39 -7.09 -14.21 -2.62
CA MET A 39 -7.77 -14.94 -3.72
C MET A 39 -7.01 -16.16 -4.24
N THR A 40 -5.70 -16.21 -4.09
CA THR A 40 -4.87 -17.29 -4.61
C THR A 40 -4.31 -18.22 -3.52
N CYS A 41 -4.21 -17.73 -2.29
CA CYS A 41 -3.56 -18.45 -1.19
C CYS A 41 -4.45 -18.57 0.05
N GLY A 42 -5.60 -17.90 0.05
CA GLY A 42 -6.54 -17.91 1.18
C GLY A 42 -6.08 -17.09 2.40
N GLY A 43 -4.99 -16.32 2.28
CA GLY A 43 -4.47 -15.49 3.37
C GLY A 43 -3.21 -14.72 2.96
N GLN A 44 -2.79 -13.79 3.80
CA GLN A 44 -1.59 -12.99 3.55
C GLN A 44 -0.32 -13.79 3.86
N MET A 45 0.73 -13.56 3.07
CA MET A 45 2.07 -14.09 3.27
C MET A 45 3.05 -12.94 3.53
N LEU A 46 3.89 -13.14 4.54
CA LEU A 46 4.92 -12.17 4.93
C LEU A 46 6.28 -12.86 5.06
N ALA A 47 7.35 -12.11 4.88
CA ALA A 47 8.67 -12.57 5.26
C ALA A 47 8.72 -12.85 6.76
N ASP A 48 9.38 -13.94 7.15
CA ASP A 48 9.66 -14.25 8.55
C ASP A 48 10.86 -13.43 9.03
N TYR A 49 10.60 -12.43 9.86
CA TYR A 49 11.61 -11.62 10.55
C TYR A 49 11.52 -11.78 12.07
N ALA A 50 11.12 -12.96 12.52
CA ALA A 50 10.93 -13.33 13.92
C ALA A 50 9.83 -12.52 14.66
N GLN A 51 8.88 -11.92 13.94
CA GLN A 51 7.83 -11.05 14.49
C GLN A 51 6.76 -11.81 15.28
N PHE A 52 6.63 -13.10 15.04
CA PHE A 52 5.59 -13.94 15.67
C PHE A 52 6.05 -14.58 17.00
N HIS A 53 7.30 -14.40 17.37
CA HIS A 53 7.86 -14.98 18.60
C HIS A 53 8.18 -13.90 19.62
N VAL A 54 7.83 -14.13 20.88
CA VAL A 54 8.09 -13.18 21.99
C VAL A 54 9.58 -12.96 22.20
N ASP A 55 10.36 -14.04 22.13
CA ASP A 55 11.82 -14.08 22.23
C ASP A 55 12.54 -13.83 20.88
N ARG A 56 11.78 -13.62 19.82
CA ARG A 56 12.25 -13.20 18.50
C ARG A 56 13.42 -14.05 17.96
N PHE A 57 14.59 -13.45 17.77
CA PHE A 57 15.77 -14.13 17.21
C PHE A 57 16.30 -15.28 18.08
N ASP A 58 15.99 -15.27 19.37
CA ASP A 58 16.43 -16.29 20.32
C ASP A 58 15.45 -17.47 20.41
N HIS A 59 14.33 -17.39 19.67
CA HIS A 59 13.35 -18.48 19.62
C HIS A 59 13.95 -19.72 18.94
N PRO A 60 13.94 -20.89 19.60
CA PRO A 60 14.59 -22.10 19.09
C PRO A 60 13.99 -22.64 17.79
N GLY A 61 12.76 -22.22 17.45
CA GLY A 61 12.11 -22.58 16.18
C GLY A 61 12.35 -21.59 15.05
N TYR A 62 13.08 -20.47 15.27
CA TYR A 62 13.41 -19.49 14.24
C TYR A 62 14.71 -19.84 13.53
N GLU A 63 14.75 -19.69 12.23
CA GLU A 63 15.96 -19.80 11.42
C GLU A 63 16.22 -18.47 10.69
N ILE A 64 17.50 -18.10 10.60
CA ILE A 64 17.90 -16.92 9.84
C ILE A 64 17.83 -17.25 8.35
N PRO A 65 17.19 -16.41 7.50
CA PRO A 65 17.20 -16.64 6.07
C PRO A 65 18.62 -16.56 5.50
N ASN A 66 18.92 -17.43 4.55
CA ASN A 66 20.19 -17.40 3.82
C ASN A 66 20.16 -16.45 2.61
N CYS A 67 18.95 -16.13 2.11
CA CYS A 67 18.72 -15.14 1.07
C CYS A 67 17.47 -14.30 1.37
N VAL A 68 17.57 -13.00 1.15
CA VAL A 68 16.46 -12.04 1.28
C VAL A 68 16.34 -11.26 -0.02
N ILE A 69 15.14 -11.21 -0.60
CA ILE A 69 14.83 -10.24 -1.65
C ILE A 69 14.19 -9.01 -0.99
N CYS A 70 14.71 -7.81 -1.27
CA CYS A 70 14.02 -6.55 -1.04
C CYS A 70 13.46 -6.06 -2.37
N TRP A 71 12.16 -6.25 -2.59
CA TRP A 71 11.48 -5.90 -3.84
C TRP A 71 10.64 -4.64 -3.70
N GLY A 72 11.08 -3.54 -4.33
CA GLY A 72 10.38 -2.26 -4.27
C GLY A 72 10.19 -1.70 -2.87
N CYS A 73 11.12 -2.00 -1.96
CA CYS A 73 11.12 -1.52 -0.59
C CYS A 73 12.54 -1.18 -0.11
N ASN A 74 12.63 -0.20 0.78
CA ASN A 74 13.89 0.21 1.40
C ASN A 74 13.68 0.39 2.93
N PRO A 75 13.58 -0.72 3.69
CA PRO A 75 13.27 -0.65 5.12
C PRO A 75 14.35 0.05 5.94
N THR A 76 15.59 0.10 5.49
CA THR A 76 16.66 0.84 6.17
C THR A 76 16.49 2.36 6.09
N ASP A 77 15.64 2.84 5.19
CA ASP A 77 15.30 4.26 5.02
C ASP A 77 13.88 4.58 5.50
N SER A 78 12.91 3.73 5.17
CA SER A 78 11.51 3.92 5.52
C SER A 78 11.12 3.37 6.90
N ASN A 79 11.95 2.54 7.51
CA ASN A 79 11.71 1.87 8.80
C ASN A 79 13.00 1.61 9.57
N PRO A 80 13.91 2.63 9.70
CA PRO A 80 15.27 2.43 10.20
C PRO A 80 15.33 2.11 11.69
N ASP A 81 14.40 2.64 12.45
CA ASP A 81 14.28 2.55 13.91
C ASP A 81 13.30 1.46 14.37
N PHE A 82 12.72 0.73 13.44
CA PHE A 82 11.75 -0.33 13.72
C PHE A 82 12.28 -1.71 13.31
N GLN A 83 11.53 -2.74 13.62
CA GLN A 83 11.94 -4.15 13.50
C GLN A 83 12.56 -4.52 12.16
N LEU A 84 12.03 -4.00 11.04
CA LEU A 84 12.43 -4.43 9.70
C LEU A 84 13.84 -3.97 9.30
N GLY A 85 14.17 -2.69 9.49
CA GLY A 85 15.48 -2.17 9.13
C GLY A 85 16.60 -2.76 9.97
N GLN A 86 16.34 -2.91 11.27
CA GLN A 86 17.29 -3.52 12.20
C GLN A 86 17.48 -5.01 11.90
N TRP A 87 16.39 -5.75 11.71
CA TRP A 87 16.45 -7.17 11.40
C TRP A 87 17.22 -7.42 10.09
N LEU A 88 16.92 -6.68 9.03
CA LEU A 88 17.60 -6.84 7.75
C LEU A 88 19.11 -6.59 7.87
N THR A 89 19.49 -5.53 8.59
CA THR A 89 20.90 -5.22 8.83
C THR A 89 21.59 -6.34 9.63
N ASP A 90 20.91 -6.92 10.61
CA ASP A 90 21.46 -8.01 11.43
C ASP A 90 21.63 -9.31 10.64
N VAL A 91 20.63 -9.73 9.87
CA VAL A 91 20.73 -10.96 9.06
C VAL A 91 21.79 -10.84 7.96
N MET A 92 21.96 -9.65 7.36
CA MET A 92 23.06 -9.38 6.43
C MET A 92 24.43 -9.52 7.11
N ARG A 93 24.59 -9.02 8.35
CA ARG A 93 25.81 -9.20 9.14
C ARG A 93 26.10 -10.66 9.46
N ARG A 94 25.07 -11.47 9.59
CA ARG A 94 25.16 -12.92 9.84
C ARG A 94 25.37 -13.74 8.56
N GLY A 95 25.44 -13.09 7.40
CA GLY A 95 25.81 -13.72 6.14
C GLY A 95 24.68 -13.98 5.17
N ALA A 96 23.45 -13.55 5.46
CA ALA A 96 22.34 -13.59 4.51
C ALA A 96 22.70 -12.82 3.25
N LYS A 97 22.45 -13.41 2.08
CA LYS A 97 22.61 -12.76 0.78
C LYS A 97 21.43 -11.84 0.50
N LEU A 98 21.69 -10.69 -0.07
CA LEU A 98 20.66 -9.71 -0.42
C LEU A 98 20.52 -9.60 -1.94
N ILE A 99 19.29 -9.71 -2.44
CA ILE A 99 18.88 -9.30 -3.77
C ILE A 99 18.06 -8.02 -3.60
N SER A 100 18.43 -6.94 -4.27
CA SER A 100 17.70 -5.67 -4.26
C SER A 100 17.04 -5.43 -5.60
N VAL A 101 15.72 -5.29 -5.62
CA VAL A 101 14.93 -4.92 -6.80
C VAL A 101 14.41 -3.50 -6.57
N ASP A 102 15.11 -2.52 -7.09
CA ASP A 102 14.82 -1.09 -6.93
C ASP A 102 15.38 -0.32 -8.13
N PRO A 103 14.61 0.57 -8.75
CA PRO A 103 15.09 1.39 -9.87
C PRO A 103 16.15 2.43 -9.46
N ARG A 104 16.47 2.53 -8.19
CA ARG A 104 17.44 3.47 -7.63
C ARG A 104 18.59 2.74 -6.94
N LEU A 105 19.78 3.33 -7.01
CA LEU A 105 20.93 2.89 -6.21
C LEU A 105 20.73 3.30 -4.73
N THR A 106 19.97 2.51 -3.99
CA THR A 106 19.77 2.71 -2.56
C THR A 106 20.95 2.19 -1.74
N TRP A 107 20.97 2.46 -0.42
CA TRP A 107 21.95 1.86 0.48
C TRP A 107 21.91 0.32 0.42
N LEU A 108 20.71 -0.27 0.36
CA LEU A 108 20.54 -1.72 0.20
C LEU A 108 21.07 -2.20 -1.16
N ALA A 109 20.71 -1.52 -2.25
CA ALA A 109 21.16 -1.84 -3.60
C ALA A 109 22.70 -1.83 -3.70
N SER A 110 23.37 -0.86 -3.05
CA SER A 110 24.82 -0.78 -3.03
C SER A 110 25.53 -1.90 -2.25
N ARG A 111 24.80 -2.69 -1.48
CA ARG A 111 25.30 -3.81 -0.66
C ARG A 111 24.72 -5.15 -1.05
N ALA A 112 23.80 -5.15 -1.99
CA ALA A 112 23.20 -6.37 -2.50
C ALA A 112 24.26 -7.21 -3.25
N GLU A 113 24.13 -8.52 -3.14
CA GLU A 113 24.85 -9.47 -4.02
C GLU A 113 24.47 -9.23 -5.48
N ILE A 114 23.16 -8.97 -5.70
CA ILE A 114 22.61 -8.66 -7.00
C ILE A 114 21.63 -7.49 -6.88
N TRP A 115 21.87 -6.45 -7.66
CA TRP A 115 20.96 -5.33 -7.83
C TRP A 115 20.31 -5.37 -9.21
N LEU A 116 18.98 -5.45 -9.21
CA LEU A 116 18.10 -5.45 -10.38
C LEU A 116 17.46 -4.06 -10.50
N ASP A 117 18.03 -3.20 -11.33
CA ASP A 117 17.64 -1.80 -11.52
C ASP A 117 16.54 -1.63 -12.59
N LEU A 118 15.44 -2.32 -12.39
CA LEU A 118 14.35 -2.43 -13.35
C LEU A 118 13.75 -1.09 -13.78
N ARG A 119 13.22 -1.06 -15.00
CA ARG A 119 12.33 0.01 -15.48
C ARG A 119 11.07 0.04 -14.60
N PRO A 120 10.66 1.20 -14.02
CA PRO A 120 9.47 1.29 -13.21
C PRO A 120 8.22 0.76 -13.92
N GLY A 121 7.41 -0.04 -13.20
CA GLY A 121 6.18 -0.66 -13.71
C GLY A 121 6.38 -2.01 -14.42
N THR A 122 7.60 -2.59 -14.42
CA THR A 122 7.88 -3.87 -15.11
C THR A 122 8.10 -5.05 -14.15
N ASP A 123 7.66 -4.93 -12.92
CA ASP A 123 7.84 -5.93 -11.86
C ASP A 123 7.35 -7.32 -12.25
N ALA A 124 6.18 -7.40 -12.92
CA ALA A 124 5.62 -8.68 -13.37
C ALA A 124 6.51 -9.37 -14.41
N ALA A 125 7.04 -8.60 -15.37
CA ALA A 125 7.93 -9.14 -16.40
C ALA A 125 9.24 -9.68 -15.80
N LEU A 126 9.82 -8.94 -14.85
CA LEU A 126 11.02 -9.38 -14.12
C LEU A 126 10.77 -10.67 -13.35
N ALA A 127 9.67 -10.73 -12.59
CA ALA A 127 9.33 -11.91 -11.79
C ALA A 127 9.06 -13.13 -12.68
N LEU A 128 8.32 -12.98 -13.79
CA LEU A 128 8.08 -14.05 -14.75
C LEU A 128 9.39 -14.57 -15.37
N GLY A 129 10.35 -13.67 -15.66
CA GLY A 129 11.68 -14.05 -16.14
C GLY A 129 12.47 -14.85 -15.09
N MET A 130 12.43 -14.45 -13.82
CA MET A 130 13.05 -15.22 -12.73
C MET A 130 12.39 -16.59 -12.55
N VAL A 131 11.05 -16.65 -12.57
CA VAL A 131 10.31 -17.92 -12.45
C VAL A 131 10.59 -18.83 -13.66
N ASN A 132 10.79 -18.28 -14.85
CA ASN A 132 11.20 -19.08 -16.02
C ASN A 132 12.51 -19.82 -15.77
N VAL A 133 13.50 -19.18 -15.16
CA VAL A 133 14.76 -19.82 -14.76
C VAL A 133 14.50 -20.96 -13.76
N LEU A 134 13.66 -20.72 -12.74
CA LEU A 134 13.34 -21.77 -11.75
C LEU A 134 12.77 -23.02 -12.40
N ILE A 135 11.88 -22.86 -13.37
CA ILE A 135 11.23 -23.98 -14.07
C ILE A 135 12.18 -24.65 -15.07
N THR A 136 12.89 -23.88 -15.87
CA THR A 136 13.76 -24.42 -16.95
C THR A 136 15.03 -25.08 -16.43
N GLU A 137 15.51 -24.66 -15.27
CA GLU A 137 16.70 -25.22 -14.61
C GLU A 137 16.35 -26.24 -13.51
N ASP A 138 15.06 -26.59 -13.39
CA ASP A 138 14.58 -27.56 -12.41
C ASP A 138 14.92 -27.22 -10.96
N LEU A 139 14.79 -25.93 -10.61
CA LEU A 139 15.07 -25.39 -9.26
C LEU A 139 13.82 -25.31 -8.37
N ILE A 140 12.77 -26.04 -8.72
CA ILE A 140 11.49 -26.07 -7.99
C ILE A 140 11.46 -27.22 -6.98
N ASP A 141 10.60 -27.08 -5.97
CA ASP A 141 10.29 -28.11 -4.99
C ASP A 141 9.12 -28.96 -5.49
N HIS A 142 9.40 -30.03 -6.24
CA HIS A 142 8.39 -30.90 -6.86
C HIS A 142 7.44 -31.48 -5.83
N GLU A 143 7.94 -31.95 -4.68
CA GLU A 143 7.09 -32.56 -3.64
C GLU A 143 6.06 -31.54 -3.12
N PHE A 144 6.49 -30.30 -2.89
CA PHE A 144 5.60 -29.23 -2.47
C PHE A 144 4.60 -28.85 -3.57
N VAL A 145 5.09 -28.69 -4.80
CA VAL A 145 4.26 -28.28 -5.95
C VAL A 145 3.20 -29.34 -6.25
N ASP A 146 3.57 -30.60 -6.36
CA ASP A 146 2.64 -31.68 -6.68
C ASP A 146 1.53 -31.87 -5.63
N LYS A 147 1.86 -31.58 -4.37
CA LYS A 147 0.93 -31.78 -3.25
C LYS A 147 0.05 -30.57 -2.95
N TRP A 148 0.59 -29.35 -3.10
CA TRP A 148 -0.02 -28.16 -2.55
C TRP A 148 -0.34 -27.05 -3.55
N VAL A 149 0.00 -27.21 -4.83
CA VAL A 149 -0.19 -26.15 -5.84
C VAL A 149 -1.18 -26.59 -6.92
N TYR A 150 -2.19 -25.76 -7.14
CA TYR A 150 -3.17 -25.91 -8.21
C TYR A 150 -2.82 -25.00 -9.40
N GLY A 151 -3.04 -25.48 -10.63
CA GLY A 151 -2.88 -24.71 -11.85
C GLY A 151 -1.41 -24.50 -12.27
N TYR A 152 -0.49 -25.37 -11.82
CA TYR A 152 0.93 -25.26 -12.17
C TYR A 152 1.18 -25.36 -13.68
N GLU A 153 0.55 -26.29 -14.39
CA GLU A 153 0.80 -26.46 -15.83
C GLU A 153 0.30 -25.25 -16.64
N ASP A 154 -0.89 -24.71 -16.34
CA ASP A 154 -1.40 -23.51 -16.98
C ASP A 154 -0.47 -22.30 -16.72
N PHE A 155 0.01 -22.16 -15.49
CA PHE A 155 0.95 -21.12 -15.12
C PHE A 155 2.30 -21.28 -15.84
N LYS A 156 2.81 -22.51 -15.95
CA LYS A 156 4.04 -22.82 -16.68
C LYS A 156 3.95 -22.42 -18.15
N GLU A 157 2.80 -22.62 -18.80
CA GLU A 157 2.59 -22.18 -20.19
C GLU A 157 2.77 -20.66 -20.34
N VAL A 158 2.28 -19.87 -19.39
CA VAL A 158 2.49 -18.41 -19.36
C VAL A 158 3.96 -18.08 -19.14
N VAL A 159 4.59 -18.73 -18.16
CA VAL A 159 5.99 -18.48 -17.79
C VAL A 159 6.96 -18.81 -18.92
N MET A 160 6.70 -19.87 -19.69
CA MET A 160 7.53 -20.25 -20.84
C MET A 160 7.55 -19.21 -21.96
N GLN A 161 6.61 -18.28 -21.97
CA GLN A 161 6.63 -17.12 -22.88
C GLN A 161 7.55 -15.99 -22.40
N TRP A 162 8.12 -16.09 -21.19
CA TRP A 162 8.96 -15.09 -20.56
C TRP A 162 10.40 -15.60 -20.31
N PRO A 163 11.17 -15.96 -21.35
CA PRO A 163 12.59 -16.29 -21.15
C PRO A 163 13.31 -15.06 -20.56
N PRO A 164 14.42 -15.26 -19.82
CA PRO A 164 15.18 -14.17 -19.21
C PRO A 164 15.57 -13.05 -20.19
N SER A 165 15.86 -13.38 -21.44
CA SER A 165 16.16 -12.43 -22.50
C SER A 165 15.00 -11.46 -22.79
N ARG A 166 13.76 -11.96 -22.84
CA ARG A 166 12.57 -11.10 -22.99
C ARG A 166 12.33 -10.23 -21.76
N ALA A 167 12.46 -10.80 -20.57
CA ALA A 167 12.35 -10.03 -19.35
C ALA A 167 13.41 -8.93 -19.26
N ALA A 168 14.65 -9.22 -19.66
CA ALA A 168 15.75 -8.26 -19.73
C ALA A 168 15.45 -7.09 -20.66
N GLU A 169 14.91 -7.35 -21.85
CA GLU A 169 14.52 -6.33 -22.83
C GLU A 169 13.42 -5.41 -22.26
N VAL A 170 12.36 -5.99 -21.66
CA VAL A 170 11.22 -5.25 -21.11
C VAL A 170 11.62 -4.44 -19.87
N CYS A 171 12.42 -5.03 -19.00
CA CYS A 171 12.79 -4.43 -17.71
C CYS A 171 14.01 -3.51 -17.78
N TRP A 172 14.76 -3.51 -18.88
CA TRP A 172 16.04 -2.83 -19.05
C TRP A 172 17.12 -3.30 -18.05
N VAL A 173 17.06 -4.56 -17.70
CA VAL A 173 17.97 -5.23 -16.75
C VAL A 173 18.83 -6.23 -17.53
N ASP A 174 20.08 -6.40 -17.09
CA ASP A 174 20.96 -7.42 -17.64
C ASP A 174 20.38 -8.83 -17.46
N GLU A 175 20.32 -9.63 -18.54
CA GLU A 175 19.75 -10.97 -18.54
C GLU A 175 20.45 -11.88 -17.52
N GLN A 176 21.79 -11.80 -17.42
CA GLN A 176 22.55 -12.65 -16.50
C GLN A 176 22.21 -12.34 -15.03
N LYS A 177 21.96 -11.08 -14.70
CA LYS A 177 21.51 -10.71 -13.34
C LYS A 177 20.15 -11.34 -12.98
N ILE A 178 19.23 -11.44 -13.94
CA ILE A 178 17.91 -12.09 -13.73
C ILE A 178 18.11 -13.58 -13.43
N ILE A 179 18.95 -14.25 -14.21
CA ILE A 179 19.31 -15.66 -14.06
C ILE A 179 19.97 -15.91 -12.70
N ASP A 180 20.98 -15.11 -12.37
CA ASP A 180 21.74 -15.26 -11.12
C ASP A 180 20.89 -14.98 -9.90
N ALA A 181 19.96 -14.02 -9.97
CA ALA A 181 19.04 -13.73 -8.87
C ALA A 181 18.06 -14.88 -8.61
N ALA A 182 17.51 -15.49 -9.66
CA ALA A 182 16.62 -16.64 -9.54
C ALA A 182 17.35 -17.85 -8.91
N ARG A 183 18.56 -18.16 -9.39
CA ARG A 183 19.42 -19.22 -8.85
C ARG A 183 19.76 -18.98 -7.38
N LEU A 184 20.23 -17.75 -7.05
CA LEU A 184 20.60 -17.39 -5.69
C LEU A 184 19.44 -17.57 -4.71
N PHE A 185 18.22 -17.16 -5.12
CA PHE A 185 17.02 -17.31 -4.29
C PHE A 185 16.65 -18.79 -4.07
N ALA A 186 16.73 -19.61 -5.10
CA ALA A 186 16.37 -21.02 -5.02
C ALA A 186 17.39 -21.87 -4.23
N GLU A 187 18.70 -21.58 -4.40
CA GLU A 187 19.77 -22.37 -3.80
C GLU A 187 20.01 -22.05 -2.32
N LYS A 188 19.74 -20.83 -1.89
CA LYS A 188 20.04 -20.33 -0.53
C LYS A 188 18.84 -20.44 0.41
N LYS A 189 18.25 -21.62 0.54
CA LYS A 189 17.13 -21.84 1.48
C LYS A 189 17.58 -21.80 2.95
N PRO A 190 16.75 -21.31 3.90
CA PRO A 190 15.49 -20.63 3.66
C PRO A 190 15.68 -19.27 3.02
N SER A 191 14.76 -18.89 2.14
CA SER A 191 14.77 -17.61 1.45
C SER A 191 13.43 -16.92 1.63
N ASN A 192 13.46 -15.58 1.75
CA ASN A 192 12.23 -14.80 1.86
C ASN A 192 12.26 -13.52 1.02
N CYS A 193 11.12 -12.85 0.95
CA CYS A 193 10.95 -11.65 0.15
C CYS A 193 10.22 -10.56 0.96
N PHE A 194 10.92 -9.45 1.19
CA PHE A 194 10.29 -8.19 1.56
C PHE A 194 9.88 -7.45 0.30
N TRP A 195 8.59 -7.30 0.09
CA TRP A 195 8.05 -6.56 -1.03
C TRP A 195 7.27 -5.32 -0.59
N GLY A 196 7.60 -4.19 -1.18
CA GLY A 196 7.04 -2.89 -0.82
C GLY A 196 5.80 -2.54 -1.62
N VAL A 197 5.14 -1.45 -1.19
CA VAL A 197 3.96 -0.88 -1.89
C VAL A 197 4.25 -0.41 -3.31
N SER A 198 5.52 -0.35 -3.72
CA SER A 198 5.86 -0.02 -5.11
C SER A 198 5.29 -1.02 -6.10
N VAL A 199 5.19 -2.29 -5.71
CA VAL A 199 4.55 -3.35 -6.52
C VAL A 199 3.05 -3.08 -6.70
N ASP A 200 2.39 -2.51 -5.69
CA ASP A 200 0.96 -2.20 -5.74
C ASP A 200 0.62 -0.99 -6.62
N MET A 201 1.59 -0.06 -6.76
CA MET A 201 1.36 1.26 -7.35
C MET A 201 1.62 1.29 -8.85
N CYS A 202 1.19 0.23 -9.54
CA CYS A 202 1.08 0.17 -11.00
C CYS A 202 -0.17 -0.65 -11.38
N ALA A 203 -0.66 -0.46 -12.59
CA ALA A 203 -1.84 -1.19 -13.09
C ALA A 203 -1.60 -2.71 -13.18
N SER A 204 -0.36 -3.13 -13.39
CA SER A 204 0.03 -4.55 -13.36
C SER A 204 0.26 -5.12 -11.96
N GLY A 205 -0.03 -4.38 -10.88
CA GLY A 205 0.31 -4.74 -9.50
C GLY A 205 -0.23 -6.10 -9.05
N VAL A 206 -1.46 -6.46 -9.41
CA VAL A 206 -2.04 -7.79 -9.11
C VAL A 206 -1.28 -8.89 -9.86
N GLY A 207 -1.06 -8.72 -11.17
CA GLY A 207 -0.29 -9.68 -11.99
C GLY A 207 1.16 -9.80 -11.52
N ALA A 208 1.80 -8.70 -11.13
CA ALA A 208 3.13 -8.68 -10.55
C ALA A 208 3.17 -9.46 -9.22
N ALA A 209 2.19 -9.24 -8.35
CA ALA A 209 2.11 -9.96 -7.08
C ALA A 209 1.93 -11.48 -7.29
N MET A 210 1.13 -11.89 -8.28
CA MET A 210 0.99 -13.31 -8.66
C MET A 210 2.30 -13.91 -9.16
N ALA A 211 3.08 -13.16 -9.94
CA ALA A 211 4.37 -13.63 -10.44
C ALA A 211 5.44 -13.68 -9.34
N ILE A 212 5.53 -12.65 -8.50
CA ILE A 212 6.51 -12.56 -7.42
C ILE A 212 6.27 -13.67 -6.38
N GLN A 213 5.02 -13.93 -5.99
CA GLN A 213 4.73 -14.99 -5.02
C GLN A 213 5.11 -16.38 -5.52
N ALA A 214 5.10 -16.62 -6.83
CA ALA A 214 5.50 -17.90 -7.39
C ALA A 214 6.96 -18.26 -7.06
N LEU A 215 7.83 -17.26 -6.80
CA LEU A 215 9.22 -17.52 -6.40
C LEU A 215 9.31 -18.37 -5.14
N TRP A 216 8.61 -18.03 -4.08
CA TRP A 216 8.66 -18.81 -2.82
C TRP A 216 7.69 -19.99 -2.81
N ILE A 217 6.60 -19.94 -3.57
CA ILE A 217 5.70 -21.09 -3.71
C ILE A 217 6.42 -22.24 -4.42
N LEU A 218 7.00 -21.98 -5.58
CA LEU A 218 7.65 -23.03 -6.37
C LEU A 218 8.93 -23.57 -5.73
N THR A 219 9.62 -22.76 -4.93
CA THR A 219 10.82 -23.20 -4.22
C THR A 219 10.56 -23.79 -2.84
N GLY A 220 9.30 -23.93 -2.39
CA GLY A 220 8.94 -24.49 -1.09
C GLY A 220 9.39 -23.63 0.10
N ASN A 221 9.58 -22.31 -0.10
CA ASN A 221 9.97 -21.36 0.97
C ASN A 221 8.75 -20.79 1.69
N LEU A 222 7.68 -21.56 1.86
CA LEU A 222 6.43 -21.10 2.45
C LEU A 222 6.13 -21.81 3.77
N ASP A 223 5.78 -21.00 4.75
CA ASP A 223 5.38 -21.37 6.11
C ASP A 223 6.43 -22.22 6.84
N ILE A 224 7.70 -21.90 6.60
CA ILE A 224 8.90 -22.48 7.21
C ILE A 224 9.70 -21.39 7.94
N PRO A 225 10.50 -21.75 8.96
CA PRO A 225 11.40 -20.79 9.62
C PRO A 225 12.30 -20.06 8.62
N GLY A 226 12.39 -18.73 8.76
CA GLY A 226 13.20 -17.87 7.89
C GLY A 226 12.70 -17.71 6.46
N GLY A 227 11.62 -18.39 6.08
CA GLY A 227 10.96 -18.26 4.76
C GLY A 227 9.87 -17.19 4.72
N MET A 228 8.86 -17.44 3.89
CA MET A 228 7.60 -16.68 3.94
C MET A 228 6.63 -17.38 4.88
N VAL A 229 5.85 -16.63 5.64
CA VAL A 229 4.89 -17.21 6.60
C VAL A 229 3.47 -16.80 6.28
N MET A 230 2.56 -17.76 6.35
CA MET A 230 1.12 -17.49 6.28
C MET A 230 0.66 -16.83 7.58
N THR A 231 -0.04 -15.71 7.47
CA THR A 231 -0.61 -15.04 8.63
C THR A 231 -1.97 -15.64 8.99
N THR A 232 -2.17 -15.87 10.26
CA THR A 232 -3.51 -16.06 10.83
C THR A 232 -3.91 -14.76 11.50
N MET A 233 -5.06 -14.20 11.12
CA MET A 233 -5.52 -12.94 11.72
C MET A 233 -5.72 -13.12 13.22
N PRO A 234 -5.00 -12.36 14.09
CA PRO A 234 -5.02 -12.59 15.52
C PRO A 234 -6.42 -12.54 16.07
N PHE A 235 -6.88 -13.63 16.69
CA PHE A 235 -8.14 -13.72 17.40
C PHE A 235 -9.40 -13.32 16.60
N GLY A 236 -9.33 -13.18 15.27
CA GLY A 236 -10.46 -12.72 14.45
C GLY A 236 -10.78 -11.22 14.58
N VAL A 237 -10.03 -10.47 15.35
CA VAL A 237 -10.25 -9.02 15.57
C VAL A 237 -10.07 -8.21 14.29
N PHE A 238 -9.27 -8.68 13.36
CA PHE A 238 -8.99 -7.98 12.10
C PHE A 238 -10.23 -7.73 11.23
N GLN A 239 -11.29 -8.53 11.39
CA GLN A 239 -12.56 -8.30 10.69
C GLN A 239 -13.19 -6.94 10.98
N TYR A 240 -12.94 -6.38 12.16
CA TYR A 240 -13.39 -5.04 12.53
C TYR A 240 -12.47 -3.94 11.95
N GLN A 241 -11.22 -4.26 11.67
CA GLN A 241 -10.19 -3.31 11.24
C GLN A 241 -10.16 -3.09 9.73
N SER A 242 -10.68 -4.01 8.94
CA SER A 242 -10.68 -3.91 7.48
C SER A 242 -11.74 -2.95 6.91
N GLY A 243 -12.50 -2.28 7.77
CA GLY A 243 -13.67 -1.52 7.39
C GLY A 243 -14.92 -2.42 7.24
N GLY A 244 -16.05 -1.83 6.89
CA GLY A 244 -17.28 -2.58 6.63
C GLY A 244 -17.98 -3.14 7.86
N TRP A 245 -17.53 -2.81 9.06
CA TRP A 245 -18.23 -3.22 10.28
C TRP A 245 -19.63 -2.62 10.35
N GLY A 246 -20.63 -3.46 10.13
CA GLY A 246 -22.04 -3.09 10.06
C GLY A 246 -22.59 -2.85 8.65
N ILE A 247 -21.78 -2.95 7.60
CA ILE A 247 -22.27 -2.78 6.22
C ILE A 247 -23.34 -3.83 5.86
N ARG A 248 -23.22 -5.03 6.42
CA ARG A 248 -24.17 -6.14 6.16
C ARG A 248 -25.54 -5.93 6.81
N ASP A 249 -25.66 -4.97 7.73
CA ASP A 249 -26.92 -4.60 8.36
C ASP A 249 -27.75 -3.66 7.48
N LEU A 250 -27.14 -3.07 6.45
CA LEU A 250 -27.85 -2.28 5.45
C LEU A 250 -28.72 -3.18 4.56
N PRO A 251 -29.87 -2.67 4.06
CA PRO A 251 -30.65 -3.35 3.05
C PRO A 251 -29.82 -3.75 1.83
N GLU A 252 -30.14 -4.89 1.23
CA GLU A 252 -29.35 -5.46 0.13
C GLU A 252 -29.27 -4.53 -1.10
N ASP A 253 -30.33 -3.83 -1.41
CA ASP A 253 -30.40 -2.86 -2.50
C ASP A 253 -29.45 -1.66 -2.26
N ILE A 254 -29.30 -1.24 -1.00
CA ILE A 254 -28.31 -0.21 -0.62
C ILE A 254 -26.89 -0.74 -0.77
N GLN A 255 -26.61 -1.98 -0.33
CA GLN A 255 -25.29 -2.60 -0.50
C GLN A 255 -24.93 -2.74 -1.98
N GLN A 256 -25.87 -3.20 -2.81
CA GLN A 256 -25.70 -3.35 -4.27
C GLN A 256 -25.66 -2.00 -5.01
N GLY A 257 -26.24 -0.95 -4.42
CA GLY A 257 -26.17 0.43 -4.90
C GLY A 257 -24.82 1.13 -4.66
N ARG A 258 -23.88 0.48 -3.96
CA ARG A 258 -22.55 1.02 -3.72
C ARG A 258 -21.85 1.35 -5.04
N THR A 259 -21.20 2.51 -5.11
CA THR A 259 -20.41 2.91 -6.27
C THR A 259 -19.30 1.90 -6.54
N GLY A 260 -19.10 1.54 -7.81
CA GLY A 260 -18.15 0.52 -8.25
C GLY A 260 -18.60 -0.94 -8.06
N TRP A 261 -19.81 -1.17 -7.54
CA TRP A 261 -20.32 -2.53 -7.33
C TRP A 261 -20.43 -3.37 -8.60
N LYS A 262 -20.77 -2.73 -9.72
CA LYS A 262 -20.90 -3.40 -11.03
C LYS A 262 -19.58 -3.44 -11.78
N GLU A 263 -18.87 -2.34 -11.74
CA GLU A 263 -17.62 -2.09 -12.50
C GLU A 263 -16.47 -2.94 -11.96
N TYR A 264 -16.44 -3.15 -10.65
CA TYR A 264 -15.35 -3.86 -9.96
C TYR A 264 -15.88 -4.99 -9.07
N PRO A 265 -16.11 -6.18 -9.62
CA PRO A 265 -16.76 -7.29 -8.91
C PRO A 265 -15.99 -7.76 -7.66
N MET A 266 -14.68 -7.55 -7.59
CA MET A 266 -13.86 -7.88 -6.44
C MET A 266 -14.26 -7.14 -5.16
N TYR A 267 -14.77 -5.92 -5.28
CA TYR A 267 -15.26 -5.15 -4.13
C TYR A 267 -16.54 -5.73 -3.50
N ARG A 268 -17.21 -6.68 -4.16
CA ARG A 268 -18.33 -7.44 -3.58
C ARG A 268 -17.87 -8.50 -2.60
N PHE A 269 -16.62 -8.98 -2.76
CA PHE A 269 -16.08 -10.13 -2.03
C PHE A 269 -15.36 -9.73 -0.73
N GLY A 270 -15.92 -8.87 0.09
CA GLY A 270 -15.36 -8.58 1.41
C GLY A 270 -14.43 -7.37 1.47
N PHE A 271 -14.37 -6.58 0.42
CA PHE A 271 -13.74 -5.26 0.45
C PHE A 271 -14.83 -4.19 0.54
N PRO A 272 -15.03 -3.58 1.72
CA PRO A 272 -16.12 -2.63 1.95
C PRO A 272 -15.89 -1.29 1.26
N LEU A 273 -14.65 -0.99 0.89
CA LEU A 273 -14.25 0.25 0.24
C LEU A 273 -14.72 0.27 -1.22
N SER A 274 -15.02 1.46 -1.73
CA SER A 274 -15.23 1.72 -3.14
C SER A 274 -14.01 2.43 -3.72
N PRO A 275 -13.62 2.18 -4.98
CA PRO A 275 -12.54 2.92 -5.61
C PRO A 275 -12.87 4.41 -5.68
N PRO A 276 -11.92 5.31 -5.40
CA PRO A 276 -12.13 6.76 -5.54
C PRO A 276 -12.42 7.18 -6.99
N ASP A 277 -12.01 6.35 -7.94
CA ASP A 277 -12.26 6.52 -9.37
C ASP A 277 -13.76 6.71 -9.66
N VAL A 278 -14.59 5.80 -9.14
CA VAL A 278 -16.05 5.87 -9.32
C VAL A 278 -16.73 6.89 -8.41
N ALA A 279 -16.07 7.32 -7.32
CA ALA A 279 -16.57 8.40 -6.49
C ALA A 279 -16.59 9.73 -7.26
N LEU A 280 -15.53 10.02 -8.02
CA LEU A 280 -15.45 11.20 -8.86
C LEU A 280 -16.52 11.21 -9.95
N GLU A 281 -16.77 10.07 -10.58
CA GLU A 281 -17.86 9.92 -11.56
C GLU A 281 -19.23 10.16 -10.92
N ALA A 282 -19.44 9.65 -9.71
CA ALA A 282 -20.67 9.89 -8.96
C ALA A 282 -20.84 11.37 -8.56
N ALA A 283 -19.75 12.05 -8.19
CA ALA A 283 -19.75 13.48 -7.90
C ALA A 283 -20.10 14.30 -9.15
N GLU A 284 -19.45 14.03 -10.28
CA GLU A 284 -19.72 14.70 -11.57
C GLU A 284 -21.13 14.47 -12.08
N ALA A 285 -21.72 13.32 -11.76
CA ALA A 285 -23.12 13.02 -12.04
C ALA A 285 -24.12 13.63 -11.03
N GLY A 286 -23.65 14.43 -10.04
CA GLY A 286 -24.47 15.06 -9.01
C GLY A 286 -25.12 14.07 -8.01
N LYS A 287 -24.60 12.84 -7.95
CA LYS A 287 -25.09 11.79 -7.04
C LYS A 287 -24.47 11.85 -5.64
N LEU A 288 -23.28 12.45 -5.52
CA LEU A 288 -22.61 12.65 -4.25
C LEU A 288 -23.15 13.93 -3.59
N LYS A 289 -23.82 13.79 -2.45
CA LYS A 289 -24.49 14.90 -1.76
C LYS A 289 -23.70 15.44 -0.58
N GLY A 290 -22.95 14.59 0.08
CA GLY A 290 -22.13 14.97 1.22
C GLY A 290 -20.84 14.17 1.30
N LEU A 291 -19.85 14.75 1.97
CA LEU A 291 -18.57 14.12 2.26
C LEU A 291 -18.32 14.12 3.77
N TRP A 292 -17.98 12.95 4.30
CA TRP A 292 -17.39 12.78 5.61
C TRP A 292 -15.92 12.39 5.41
N ILE A 293 -15.01 13.32 5.66
CA ILE A 293 -13.57 13.13 5.48
C ILE A 293 -12.94 12.89 6.84
N GLN A 294 -12.37 11.71 7.04
CA GLN A 294 -11.72 11.35 8.31
C GLN A 294 -10.32 10.82 8.05
N THR A 295 -9.30 11.43 8.67
CA THR A 295 -7.88 11.13 8.47
C THR A 295 -7.40 11.17 7.01
N SER A 296 -7.98 12.03 6.18
CA SER A 296 -7.60 12.20 4.79
C SER A 296 -7.35 13.65 4.44
N ASN A 297 -6.19 13.92 3.86
CA ASN A 297 -5.88 15.19 3.25
C ASN A 297 -5.99 15.04 1.72
N THR A 298 -7.23 14.92 1.24
CA THR A 298 -7.57 14.54 -0.14
C THR A 298 -6.91 15.42 -1.21
N LEU A 299 -6.78 16.74 -0.98
CA LEU A 299 -6.16 17.65 -1.95
C LEU A 299 -4.62 17.56 -1.96
N ALA A 300 -4.01 17.06 -0.90
CA ALA A 300 -2.55 16.97 -0.79
C ALA A 300 -2.04 15.53 -0.59
N GLY A 301 -2.90 14.58 -0.26
CA GLY A 301 -2.56 13.18 -0.01
C GLY A 301 -2.09 12.43 -1.26
N PRO A 302 -1.98 11.11 -1.22
CA PRO A 302 -1.59 10.30 -2.37
C PRO A 302 -2.71 10.18 -3.42
N THR A 303 -3.54 11.17 -3.54
CA THR A 303 -4.74 11.20 -4.39
C THR A 303 -4.40 11.72 -5.77
N GLN A 304 -4.76 10.98 -6.80
CA GLN A 304 -4.74 11.45 -8.19
C GLN A 304 -5.96 12.35 -8.45
N GLU A 305 -6.00 12.99 -9.60
CA GLU A 305 -7.15 13.81 -10.02
C GLU A 305 -7.49 14.95 -9.05
N VAL A 306 -6.47 15.59 -8.46
CA VAL A 306 -6.61 16.63 -7.43
C VAL A 306 -7.64 17.71 -7.81
N LEU A 307 -7.64 18.16 -9.09
CA LEU A 307 -8.56 19.20 -9.55
C LEU A 307 -10.01 18.70 -9.68
N ARG A 308 -10.22 17.41 -9.99
CA ARG A 308 -11.57 16.81 -9.98
C ARG A 308 -12.09 16.67 -8.56
N TRP A 309 -11.24 16.31 -7.60
CA TRP A 309 -11.61 16.29 -6.19
C TRP A 309 -11.96 17.67 -5.65
N ARG A 310 -11.21 18.71 -6.04
CA ARG A 310 -11.59 20.10 -5.72
C ARG A 310 -13.01 20.41 -6.19
N LYS A 311 -13.26 20.12 -7.48
CA LYS A 311 -14.59 20.35 -8.04
C LYS A 311 -15.68 19.53 -7.33
N ALA A 312 -15.39 18.27 -6.97
CA ALA A 312 -16.33 17.45 -6.23
C ALA A 312 -16.65 18.06 -4.85
N MET A 313 -15.67 18.67 -4.18
CA MET A 313 -15.89 19.40 -2.92
C MET A 313 -16.71 20.67 -3.11
N ASP A 314 -16.57 21.37 -4.24
CA ASP A 314 -17.39 22.54 -4.57
C ASP A 314 -18.86 22.14 -4.87
N ASP A 315 -19.08 20.97 -5.45
CA ASP A 315 -20.39 20.53 -5.95
C ASP A 315 -21.24 19.82 -4.86
N VAL A 316 -20.64 19.34 -3.75
CA VAL A 316 -21.41 18.69 -2.67
C VAL A 316 -22.17 19.70 -1.82
N GLU A 317 -23.31 19.27 -1.26
CA GLU A 317 -24.15 20.12 -0.42
C GLU A 317 -23.59 20.34 0.99
N PHE A 318 -22.72 19.40 1.46
CA PHE A 318 -22.15 19.46 2.80
C PHE A 318 -20.85 18.64 2.88
N CYS A 319 -19.83 19.19 3.51
CA CYS A 319 -18.55 18.53 3.78
C CYS A 319 -18.15 18.70 5.25
N ALA A 320 -17.97 17.59 5.94
CA ALA A 320 -17.41 17.60 7.30
C ALA A 320 -16.09 16.84 7.33
N ALA A 321 -15.13 17.37 8.09
CA ALA A 321 -13.80 16.77 8.20
C ALA A 321 -13.38 16.58 9.65
N VAL A 322 -12.70 15.46 9.91
CA VAL A 322 -12.10 15.10 11.19
C VAL A 322 -10.60 14.91 10.98
N ASP A 323 -9.78 15.75 11.59
CA ASP A 323 -8.32 15.67 11.46
C ASP A 323 -7.63 16.31 12.69
N LEU A 324 -6.33 16.11 12.81
CA LEU A 324 -5.49 16.71 13.85
C LEU A 324 -5.21 18.20 13.59
N PHE A 325 -5.12 18.60 12.34
CA PHE A 325 -4.69 19.92 11.91
C PHE A 325 -5.60 20.50 10.83
N MET A 326 -5.59 21.81 10.71
CA MET A 326 -6.17 22.50 9.55
C MET A 326 -5.31 22.21 8.31
N THR A 327 -5.79 21.30 7.48
CA THR A 327 -5.13 20.86 6.24
C THR A 327 -5.62 21.66 5.03
N PRO A 328 -4.92 21.62 3.87
CA PRO A 328 -5.43 22.22 2.64
C PRO A 328 -6.84 21.74 2.26
N THR A 329 -7.14 20.46 2.48
CA THR A 329 -8.47 19.88 2.22
C THR A 329 -9.55 20.53 3.07
N ILE A 330 -9.30 20.65 4.37
CA ILE A 330 -10.24 21.23 5.33
C ILE A 330 -10.43 22.71 5.05
N GLN A 331 -9.32 23.43 4.88
CA GLN A 331 -9.35 24.87 4.62
C GLN A 331 -10.08 25.22 3.32
N TYR A 332 -9.97 24.34 2.31
CA TYR A 332 -10.61 24.57 1.03
C TYR A 332 -12.11 24.31 1.06
N GLY A 333 -12.53 23.16 1.55
CA GLY A 333 -13.88 22.68 1.26
C GLY A 333 -14.66 22.07 2.43
N ALA A 334 -14.18 22.14 3.69
CA ALA A 334 -14.98 21.65 4.81
C ALA A 334 -15.88 22.75 5.38
N ASP A 335 -17.19 22.47 5.44
CA ASP A 335 -18.17 23.32 6.14
C ASP A 335 -18.02 23.19 7.67
N VAL A 336 -17.63 22.00 8.14
CA VAL A 336 -17.41 21.71 9.55
C VAL A 336 -16.09 20.98 9.74
N PHE A 337 -15.26 21.50 10.63
CA PHE A 337 -14.03 20.85 11.08
C PHE A 337 -14.17 20.40 12.53
N LEU A 338 -13.90 19.13 12.78
CA LEU A 338 -13.88 18.52 14.10
C LEU A 338 -12.44 18.11 14.45
N PRO A 339 -11.76 18.85 15.33
CA PRO A 339 -10.40 18.51 15.73
C PRO A 339 -10.40 17.23 16.57
N VAL A 340 -9.52 16.29 16.23
CA VAL A 340 -9.43 14.96 16.86
C VAL A 340 -8.23 14.88 17.79
N ALA A 341 -8.35 14.07 18.86
CA ALA A 341 -7.25 13.77 19.76
C ALA A 341 -6.14 12.97 19.07
N CYS A 342 -4.88 13.32 19.32
CA CYS A 342 -3.75 12.56 18.81
C CYS A 342 -3.54 11.27 19.63
N TRP A 343 -2.68 10.37 19.12
CA TRP A 343 -2.53 9.04 19.72
C TRP A 343 -2.10 9.03 21.20
N PRO A 344 -1.29 9.98 21.75
CA PRO A 344 -0.98 9.99 23.17
C PRO A 344 -2.12 10.50 24.05
N GLU A 345 -3.17 11.07 23.47
CA GLU A 345 -4.30 11.68 24.18
C GLU A 345 -5.54 10.77 24.25
N LYS A 346 -5.55 9.65 23.49
CA LYS A 346 -6.74 8.82 23.31
C LYS A 346 -6.51 7.36 23.66
N LYS A 347 -7.61 6.67 23.94
CA LYS A 347 -7.69 5.22 24.01
C LYS A 347 -7.83 4.63 22.61
N GLY A 348 -7.49 3.35 22.45
CA GLY A 348 -7.70 2.63 21.22
C GLY A 348 -7.27 1.17 21.29
N VAL A 349 -7.62 0.41 20.26
CA VAL A 349 -7.18 -0.95 20.07
C VAL A 349 -6.48 -1.02 18.71
N ARG A 350 -5.28 -1.55 18.70
CA ARG A 350 -4.56 -1.86 17.47
C ARG A 350 -4.55 -3.38 17.27
N ALA A 351 -5.09 -3.85 16.18
CA ALA A 351 -4.84 -5.22 15.73
C ALA A 351 -3.86 -5.21 14.55
N TRP A 352 -2.87 -6.06 14.62
CA TRP A 352 -1.94 -6.33 13.55
C TRP A 352 -1.93 -7.82 13.24
N ILE A 353 -1.21 -8.20 12.22
CA ILE A 353 -1.15 -9.60 11.76
C ILE A 353 -0.45 -10.56 12.73
N TYR A 354 0.15 -10.06 13.79
CA TYR A 354 0.86 -10.86 14.80
C TYR A 354 0.52 -10.49 16.25
N ASP A 355 -0.21 -9.38 16.50
CA ASP A 355 -0.59 -8.98 17.86
C ASP A 355 -1.89 -8.18 17.89
N VAL A 356 -2.50 -8.15 19.06
CA VAL A 356 -3.56 -7.20 19.43
C VAL A 356 -3.07 -6.44 20.65
N SER A 357 -3.09 -5.10 20.59
CA SER A 357 -2.58 -4.26 21.67
C SER A 357 -3.51 -3.09 21.96
N ALA A 358 -3.51 -2.64 23.22
CA ALA A 358 -4.20 -1.43 23.64
C ALA A 358 -3.33 -0.20 23.41
N ILE A 359 -3.99 0.91 23.04
CA ILE A 359 -3.39 2.25 23.03
C ILE A 359 -3.89 2.95 24.29
N ASN A 360 -2.95 3.32 25.16
CA ASN A 360 -3.24 4.01 26.42
C ASN A 360 -2.89 5.49 26.31
N PRO A 361 -3.74 6.39 26.81
CA PRO A 361 -3.41 7.81 26.86
C PRO A 361 -2.26 8.05 27.82
N GLY A 362 -1.24 8.78 27.36
CA GLY A 362 -0.10 9.22 28.17
C GLY A 362 -0.23 10.65 28.66
N VAL A 363 -1.12 11.41 28.02
CA VAL A 363 -1.39 12.82 28.36
C VAL A 363 -2.88 13.12 28.28
N LYS A 364 -3.31 14.21 28.90
CA LYS A 364 -4.71 14.65 28.80
C LYS A 364 -4.96 15.31 27.44
N PRO A 365 -6.14 15.11 26.84
CA PRO A 365 -6.54 15.80 25.64
C PRO A 365 -6.46 17.32 25.81
N VAL A 366 -6.04 18.03 24.75
CA VAL A 366 -5.94 19.49 24.73
C VAL A 366 -7.29 20.10 24.30
N GLY A 367 -7.82 21.02 25.09
CA GLY A 367 -9.08 21.69 24.78
C GLY A 367 -10.28 20.73 24.78
N GLU A 368 -11.09 20.77 23.72
CA GLU A 368 -12.33 19.98 23.59
C GLU A 368 -12.19 18.81 22.60
N VAL A 369 -10.95 18.48 22.17
CA VAL A 369 -10.72 17.37 21.24
C VAL A 369 -11.24 16.05 21.84
N LYS A 370 -11.71 15.18 20.95
CA LYS A 370 -12.19 13.83 21.29
C LYS A 370 -11.51 12.81 20.39
N SER A 371 -11.48 11.56 20.80
CA SER A 371 -11.05 10.48 19.94
C SER A 371 -11.96 10.30 18.72
N ASP A 372 -11.47 9.69 17.65
CA ASP A 372 -12.28 9.31 16.48
C ASP A 372 -13.50 8.49 16.89
N ALA A 373 -13.31 7.53 17.80
CA ALA A 373 -14.37 6.66 18.31
C ALA A 373 -15.47 7.45 19.01
N GLU A 374 -15.10 8.39 19.86
CA GLU A 374 -16.03 9.21 20.61
C GLU A 374 -16.77 10.21 19.71
N ILE A 375 -16.08 10.81 18.73
CA ILE A 375 -16.72 11.69 17.73
C ILE A 375 -17.79 10.90 16.96
N ASN A 376 -17.41 9.76 16.42
CA ASN A 376 -18.31 8.92 15.64
C ASN A 376 -19.49 8.41 16.47
N ARG A 377 -19.26 7.99 17.72
CA ARG A 377 -20.28 7.54 18.64
C ARG A 377 -21.30 8.65 18.94
N LEU A 378 -20.83 9.81 19.38
CA LEU A 378 -21.68 10.94 19.75
C LEU A 378 -22.50 11.46 18.55
N LEU A 379 -21.89 11.49 17.38
CA LEU A 379 -22.60 11.88 16.15
C LEU A 379 -23.59 10.80 15.74
N GLY A 380 -23.15 9.56 15.69
CA GLY A 380 -23.95 8.42 15.24
C GLY A 380 -25.24 8.28 16.07
N GLN A 381 -25.17 8.43 17.39
CA GLN A 381 -26.33 8.38 18.27
C GLN A 381 -27.41 9.44 18.00
N ARG A 382 -27.09 10.49 17.22
CA ARG A 382 -28.07 11.53 16.84
C ARG A 382 -28.98 11.13 15.68
N PHE A 383 -28.77 9.97 15.07
CA PHE A 383 -29.56 9.47 13.93
C PHE A 383 -30.76 8.59 14.32
N GLY A 384 -31.33 8.78 15.51
CA GLY A 384 -32.53 8.05 15.97
C GLY A 384 -32.32 6.53 15.97
N GLU A 385 -33.27 5.76 15.42
CA GLU A 385 -33.22 4.29 15.40
C GLU A 385 -31.95 3.73 14.76
N ALA A 386 -31.46 4.33 13.68
CA ALA A 386 -30.19 3.94 13.06
C ALA A 386 -29.02 4.18 14.03
N GLY A 387 -29.05 5.29 14.77
CA GLY A 387 -28.08 5.59 15.81
C GLY A 387 -28.08 4.57 16.94
N GLU A 388 -29.26 4.18 17.43
CA GLU A 388 -29.40 3.15 18.47
C GLU A 388 -28.85 1.78 17.97
N HIS A 389 -29.08 1.44 16.70
CA HIS A 389 -28.59 0.20 16.10
C HIS A 389 -27.07 0.19 15.90
N TYR A 390 -26.53 1.21 15.24
CA TYR A 390 -25.12 1.24 14.90
C TYR A 390 -24.21 1.69 16.05
N TRP A 391 -24.72 2.46 17.02
CA TRP A 391 -23.94 3.04 18.14
C TRP A 391 -24.62 2.79 19.48
N PRO A 392 -24.84 1.53 19.89
CA PRO A 392 -25.54 1.18 21.12
C PRO A 392 -24.76 1.46 22.41
N TRP A 393 -23.50 1.84 22.27
CA TRP A 393 -22.57 2.02 23.38
C TRP A 393 -22.73 3.38 24.04
N THR A 394 -22.80 3.41 25.37
CA THR A 394 -22.90 4.66 26.16
C THR A 394 -21.55 5.32 26.38
N GLU A 395 -20.47 4.53 26.34
CA GLU A 395 -19.09 4.96 26.54
C GLU A 395 -18.17 4.37 25.48
N GLU A 396 -17.06 5.06 25.22
CA GLU A 396 -16.07 4.70 24.19
C GLU A 396 -15.45 3.31 24.44
N GLU A 397 -15.12 2.97 25.68
CA GLU A 397 -14.48 1.69 26.03
C GLU A 397 -15.31 0.47 25.63
N GLN A 398 -16.64 0.59 25.68
CA GLN A 398 -17.53 -0.48 25.27
C GLN A 398 -17.39 -0.85 23.79
N ILE A 399 -16.97 0.11 22.94
CA ILE A 399 -16.65 -0.15 21.54
C ILE A 399 -15.42 -1.07 21.45
N TYR A 400 -14.41 -0.79 22.26
CA TYR A 400 -13.19 -1.58 22.30
C TYR A 400 -13.41 -2.96 22.90
N ASP A 401 -14.24 -3.06 23.95
CA ASP A 401 -14.65 -4.35 24.52
C ASP A 401 -15.37 -5.21 23.50
N GLU A 402 -16.25 -4.62 22.67
CA GLU A 402 -16.91 -5.34 21.57
C GLU A 402 -15.91 -5.92 20.58
N ILE A 403 -14.94 -5.08 20.15
CA ILE A 403 -13.88 -5.48 19.21
C ILE A 403 -12.98 -6.58 19.80
N LEU A 404 -12.74 -6.52 21.12
CA LEU A 404 -11.86 -7.46 21.82
C LEU A 404 -12.50 -8.77 22.24
N LYS A 405 -13.83 -8.91 22.16
CA LYS A 405 -14.52 -10.16 22.53
C LYS A 405 -13.84 -11.46 22.07
N PRO A 406 -13.34 -11.57 20.83
CA PRO A 406 -12.69 -12.80 20.39
C PRO A 406 -11.35 -13.10 21.09
N THR A 407 -10.74 -12.11 21.73
CA THR A 407 -9.48 -12.27 22.47
C THR A 407 -9.69 -12.79 23.90
N GLY A 408 -10.91 -12.63 24.42
CA GLY A 408 -11.21 -12.88 25.83
C GLY A 408 -10.79 -11.77 26.81
N PHE A 409 -10.21 -10.66 26.30
CA PHE A 409 -9.85 -9.49 27.10
C PHE A 409 -10.91 -8.39 26.99
N THR A 410 -11.10 -7.64 28.07
CA THR A 410 -11.64 -6.28 28.03
C THR A 410 -10.53 -5.30 27.62
N TYR A 411 -10.91 -4.08 27.24
CA TYR A 411 -9.94 -3.03 26.94
C TYR A 411 -9.01 -2.77 28.14
N GLN A 412 -9.57 -2.70 29.33
CA GLN A 412 -8.79 -2.42 30.54
C GLN A 412 -7.78 -3.53 30.86
N GLU A 413 -8.19 -4.79 30.77
CA GLU A 413 -7.28 -5.93 30.97
C GLU A 413 -6.16 -5.94 29.93
N LEU A 414 -6.48 -5.68 28.66
CA LEU A 414 -5.46 -5.59 27.61
C LEU A 414 -4.55 -4.38 27.82
N ALA A 415 -5.09 -3.25 28.29
CA ALA A 415 -4.32 -2.05 28.60
C ALA A 415 -3.27 -2.27 29.71
N GLU A 416 -3.62 -3.08 30.71
CA GLU A 416 -2.70 -3.49 31.79
C GLU A 416 -1.68 -4.54 31.31
N HIS A 417 -2.10 -5.45 30.44
CA HIS A 417 -1.27 -6.51 29.89
C HIS A 417 -0.33 -6.01 28.78
N GLY A 418 -0.75 -5.00 28.03
CA GLY A 418 -0.03 -4.37 26.92
C GLY A 418 -0.39 -4.94 25.55
N ALA A 419 -0.12 -6.22 25.28
CA ALA A 419 -0.45 -6.86 24.02
C ALA A 419 -0.75 -8.36 24.20
N ALA A 420 -1.62 -8.89 23.37
CA ALA A 420 -1.93 -10.30 23.25
C ALA A 420 -1.36 -10.85 21.94
N TYR A 421 -0.70 -12.00 22.02
CA TYR A 421 -0.09 -12.69 20.89
C TYR A 421 -0.82 -14.03 20.67
N PRO A 422 -1.24 -14.36 19.44
CA PRO A 422 -1.75 -15.68 19.15
C PRO A 422 -0.62 -16.70 19.15
N VAL A 423 -0.97 -17.95 19.37
CA VAL A 423 -0.03 -19.05 19.18
C VAL A 423 0.37 -19.11 17.72
N PHE A 424 1.66 -19.07 17.44
CA PHE A 424 2.20 -19.16 16.10
C PHE A 424 2.91 -20.50 15.90
N GLU A 425 2.65 -21.14 14.77
CA GLU A 425 3.31 -22.37 14.35
C GLU A 425 3.67 -22.29 12.87
N TYR A 426 4.74 -22.98 12.49
CA TYR A 426 5.08 -23.21 11.08
C TYR A 426 4.32 -24.40 10.52
N LYS A 427 4.26 -24.47 9.19
CA LYS A 427 3.55 -25.51 8.42
C LYS A 427 2.08 -25.65 8.82
N LYS A 428 1.43 -24.50 9.00
CA LYS A 428 0.02 -24.41 9.38
C LYS A 428 -0.91 -25.13 8.39
N TYR A 429 -0.54 -25.13 7.11
CA TYR A 429 -1.28 -25.82 6.05
C TYR A 429 -1.29 -27.35 6.24
N GLU A 430 -0.20 -27.96 6.75
CA GLU A 430 -0.18 -29.40 7.06
C GLU A 430 -1.02 -29.76 8.27
N LYS A 431 -1.18 -28.83 9.20
CA LYS A 431 -1.85 -29.01 10.50
C LYS A 431 -3.33 -28.66 10.49
N GLY A 432 -3.88 -28.26 9.33
CA GLY A 432 -5.28 -27.84 9.22
C GLY A 432 -5.61 -26.51 9.90
N MET A 433 -4.61 -25.65 10.16
CA MET A 433 -4.79 -24.39 10.87
C MET A 433 -5.22 -23.24 9.97
N LEU A 434 -5.16 -23.39 8.64
CA LEU A 434 -5.50 -22.32 7.70
C LEU A 434 -6.93 -22.41 7.19
N ARG A 435 -7.54 -23.60 7.21
CA ARG A 435 -8.88 -23.82 6.71
C ARG A 435 -9.93 -23.81 7.82
N PRO A 436 -11.11 -23.21 7.60
CA PRO A 436 -12.19 -23.21 8.58
C PRO A 436 -12.71 -24.59 8.96
N ASP A 437 -12.55 -25.58 8.05
CA ASP A 437 -12.97 -26.98 8.26
C ASP A 437 -11.93 -27.83 9.01
N GLY A 438 -10.78 -27.23 9.38
CA GLY A 438 -9.69 -27.91 10.09
C GLY A 438 -8.92 -28.96 9.27
N GLN A 439 -9.18 -29.08 7.97
CA GLN A 439 -8.46 -30.02 7.11
C GLN A 439 -7.12 -29.42 6.67
N PRO A 440 -6.10 -30.26 6.41
CA PRO A 440 -4.86 -29.80 5.77
C PRO A 440 -5.13 -29.07 4.45
N GLY A 441 -4.37 -28.01 4.19
CA GLY A 441 -4.46 -27.20 2.98
C GLY A 441 -4.61 -25.71 3.27
N PHE A 442 -5.00 -24.98 2.24
CA PHE A 442 -5.12 -23.52 2.22
C PHE A 442 -6.61 -23.11 2.15
N ASN A 443 -6.94 -21.92 2.61
CA ASN A 443 -8.32 -21.40 2.60
C ASN A 443 -8.70 -20.85 1.20
N THR A 444 -8.59 -21.70 0.19
CA THR A 444 -8.97 -21.47 -1.20
C THR A 444 -10.05 -22.44 -1.62
N PRO A 445 -10.78 -22.23 -2.71
CA PRO A 445 -11.79 -23.17 -3.20
C PRO A 445 -11.24 -24.58 -3.47
N THR A 446 -10.00 -24.69 -3.94
CA THR A 446 -9.35 -25.99 -4.21
C THR A 446 -8.70 -26.61 -2.97
N GLY A 447 -8.54 -25.85 -1.90
CA GLY A 447 -7.74 -26.25 -0.74
C GLY A 447 -6.23 -26.22 -0.97
N MET A 448 -5.77 -25.72 -2.13
CA MET A 448 -4.38 -25.62 -2.56
C MET A 448 -3.99 -24.15 -2.80
N LEU A 449 -2.71 -23.85 -2.94
CA LEU A 449 -2.23 -22.58 -3.48
C LEU A 449 -2.56 -22.51 -4.98
N GLU A 450 -3.23 -21.46 -5.41
CA GLU A 450 -3.74 -21.36 -6.77
C GLU A 450 -2.85 -20.44 -7.63
N LEU A 451 -1.97 -21.01 -8.47
CA LEU A 451 -1.25 -20.25 -9.49
C LEU A 451 -2.15 -19.88 -10.69
N ASN A 452 -3.28 -20.59 -10.85
CA ASN A 452 -4.39 -20.22 -11.72
C ASN A 452 -5.63 -20.04 -10.82
N SER A 453 -5.96 -18.80 -10.47
CA SER A 453 -6.96 -18.50 -9.45
C SER A 453 -8.38 -18.82 -9.87
N THR A 454 -9.01 -19.79 -9.23
CA THR A 454 -10.43 -20.12 -9.43
C THR A 454 -11.36 -18.99 -9.01
N MET A 455 -10.96 -18.20 -8.01
CA MET A 455 -11.71 -17.03 -7.56
C MET A 455 -11.70 -15.92 -8.61
N PHE A 456 -10.56 -15.61 -9.22
CA PHE A 456 -10.52 -14.63 -10.30
C PHE A 456 -11.29 -15.10 -11.53
N GLN A 457 -11.24 -16.41 -11.86
CA GLN A 457 -12.06 -16.99 -12.92
C GLN A 457 -13.56 -16.81 -12.67
N GLN A 458 -14.01 -17.00 -11.43
CA GLN A 458 -15.42 -16.79 -11.05
C GLN A 458 -15.90 -15.36 -11.31
N PHE A 459 -14.99 -14.40 -11.23
CA PHE A 459 -15.28 -12.98 -11.50
C PHE A 459 -14.95 -12.56 -12.94
N GLU A 460 -14.62 -13.50 -13.82
CA GLU A 460 -14.22 -13.23 -15.22
C GLU A 460 -13.00 -12.30 -15.32
N LEU A 461 -12.10 -12.38 -14.33
CA LEU A 461 -10.86 -11.60 -14.27
C LEU A 461 -9.66 -12.47 -14.68
N PRO A 462 -8.54 -11.87 -15.14
CA PRO A 462 -7.32 -12.62 -15.43
C PRO A 462 -6.87 -13.43 -14.22
N SER A 463 -6.78 -14.76 -14.37
CA SER A 463 -6.56 -15.70 -13.26
C SER A 463 -5.11 -16.17 -13.12
N LEU A 464 -4.28 -15.89 -14.11
CA LEU A 464 -2.86 -16.20 -14.16
C LEU A 464 -2.01 -14.93 -14.05
N ALA A 465 -0.78 -15.06 -13.58
CA ALA A 465 0.16 -13.97 -13.58
C ALA A 465 0.36 -13.42 -15.00
N HIS A 466 0.36 -12.10 -15.12
CA HIS A 466 0.51 -11.43 -16.40
C HIS A 466 1.22 -10.10 -16.25
N TYR A 467 1.80 -9.63 -17.32
CA TYR A 467 2.40 -8.32 -17.44
C TYR A 467 1.53 -7.40 -18.28
N GLN A 468 1.37 -6.17 -17.81
CA GLN A 468 0.73 -5.07 -18.53
C GLN A 468 1.70 -3.89 -18.56
N GLU A 469 1.94 -3.32 -19.74
CA GLU A 469 2.71 -2.08 -19.87
C GLU A 469 1.98 -0.93 -19.18
N PRO A 470 2.72 -0.02 -18.49
CA PRO A 470 2.14 1.23 -17.99
C PRO A 470 1.45 2.01 -19.10
N GLU A 471 0.29 2.59 -18.81
CA GLU A 471 -0.49 3.35 -19.79
C GLU A 471 0.30 4.51 -20.38
N TRP A 472 1.00 5.25 -19.52
CA TRP A 472 1.91 6.34 -19.92
C TRP A 472 3.37 5.89 -19.78
N GLY A 473 3.75 4.96 -20.63
CA GLY A 473 5.08 4.37 -20.66
C GLY A 473 5.80 4.56 -22.00
N PRO A 474 7.12 4.30 -22.03
CA PRO A 474 7.93 4.46 -23.24
C PRO A 474 7.46 3.59 -24.42
N VAL A 475 6.83 2.45 -24.13
CA VAL A 475 6.37 1.48 -25.14
C VAL A 475 4.94 1.78 -25.59
N THR A 476 4.06 2.09 -24.65
CA THR A 476 2.63 2.40 -24.94
C THR A 476 2.45 3.76 -25.56
N GLN A 477 3.29 4.75 -25.21
CA GLN A 477 3.22 6.14 -25.65
C GLN A 477 4.57 6.63 -26.20
N PRO A 478 5.11 6.04 -27.29
CA PRO A 478 6.45 6.36 -27.78
C PRO A 478 6.59 7.81 -28.27
N GLU A 479 5.53 8.43 -28.79
CA GLU A 479 5.56 9.84 -29.21
C GLU A 479 5.55 10.77 -27.99
N MET A 480 4.77 10.46 -26.96
CA MET A 480 4.79 11.19 -25.70
C MET A 480 6.15 11.04 -25.01
N TYR A 481 6.77 9.86 -25.06
CA TYR A 481 8.10 9.63 -24.47
C TYR A 481 9.19 10.48 -25.11
N LYS A 482 9.08 10.84 -26.41
CA LYS A 482 10.02 11.77 -27.05
C LYS A 482 9.96 13.17 -26.46
N GLU A 483 8.78 13.63 -26.06
CA GLU A 483 8.58 14.96 -25.46
C GLU A 483 8.77 14.95 -23.95
N TYR A 484 8.40 13.86 -23.28
CA TYR A 484 8.44 13.67 -21.83
C TYR A 484 9.33 12.46 -21.46
N PRO A 485 10.68 12.59 -21.63
CA PRO A 485 11.57 11.42 -21.67
C PRO A 485 11.96 10.86 -20.29
N ILE A 486 11.35 11.33 -19.21
CA ILE A 486 11.65 10.92 -17.84
C ILE A 486 10.50 10.10 -17.27
N ILE A 487 10.81 8.91 -16.75
CA ILE A 487 9.86 8.12 -15.98
C ILE A 487 9.82 8.68 -14.56
N LEU A 488 8.70 9.26 -14.19
CA LEU A 488 8.49 9.85 -12.89
C LEU A 488 7.99 8.79 -11.90
N MET A 489 8.77 8.59 -10.86
CA MET A 489 8.37 7.82 -9.69
C MET A 489 7.90 8.78 -8.60
N THR A 490 6.70 8.57 -8.08
CA THR A 490 6.19 9.30 -6.92
C THR A 490 6.39 8.49 -5.65
N GLY A 491 6.55 9.11 -4.49
CA GLY A 491 6.64 8.38 -3.24
C GLY A 491 8.00 8.44 -2.55
N ALA A 492 8.87 9.37 -2.95
CA ALA A 492 9.94 9.81 -2.05
C ALA A 492 9.29 10.29 -0.76
N ARG A 493 9.67 9.71 0.37
CA ARG A 493 9.21 10.17 1.67
C ARG A 493 10.26 11.04 2.31
N SER A 494 9.81 12.18 2.83
CA SER A 494 10.61 12.90 3.82
C SER A 494 10.89 11.99 5.02
N LYS A 495 12.06 12.12 5.62
CA LYS A 495 12.40 11.37 6.85
C LYS A 495 11.68 11.91 8.09
N VAL A 496 11.09 13.10 7.99
CA VAL A 496 10.42 13.77 9.11
C VAL A 496 8.90 13.86 8.95
N PHE A 497 8.37 13.61 7.75
CA PHE A 497 6.93 13.63 7.48
C PHE A 497 6.43 12.28 6.99
N PHE A 498 5.28 11.86 7.51
CA PHE A 498 4.58 10.70 6.99
C PHE A 498 3.48 11.17 6.02
N HIS A 499 3.61 10.84 4.73
CA HIS A 499 2.76 11.37 3.65
C HIS A 499 2.67 12.90 3.69
N THR A 500 1.48 13.46 3.98
CA THR A 500 1.24 14.91 4.08
C THR A 500 1.17 15.40 5.52
N GLU A 501 1.30 14.52 6.49
CA GLU A 501 1.14 14.78 7.91
C GLU A 501 2.34 15.51 8.51
N HIS A 502 2.12 16.20 9.63
CA HIS A 502 3.13 16.78 10.51
C HIS A 502 3.89 18.00 9.96
N ARG A 503 3.52 18.50 8.78
CA ARG A 503 4.19 19.67 8.16
C ARG A 503 4.01 20.96 8.97
N GLN A 504 2.95 21.05 9.79
CA GLN A 504 2.67 22.17 10.70
C GLN A 504 3.50 22.12 12.00
N ILE A 505 4.18 21.01 12.28
CA ILE A 505 5.02 20.89 13.47
C ILE A 505 6.35 21.57 13.20
N GLU A 506 6.58 22.74 13.79
CA GLU A 506 7.76 23.58 13.54
C GLU A 506 9.07 22.81 13.78
N ALA A 507 9.13 22.02 14.84
CA ALA A 507 10.31 21.20 15.17
C ALA A 507 10.68 20.18 14.08
N LEU A 508 9.72 19.71 13.29
CA LEU A 508 9.93 18.82 12.15
C LEU A 508 10.15 19.63 10.86
N ARG A 509 9.35 20.69 10.67
CA ARG A 509 9.37 21.55 9.47
C ARG A 509 10.75 22.17 9.21
N GLN A 510 11.52 22.46 10.25
CA GLN A 510 12.87 23.03 10.11
C GLN A 510 13.85 22.12 9.36
N PHE A 511 13.63 20.80 9.34
CA PHE A 511 14.52 19.83 8.67
C PHE A 511 14.18 19.62 7.18
N ASP A 512 12.95 19.92 6.77
CA ASP A 512 12.51 19.66 5.39
C ASP A 512 11.45 20.70 4.99
N LYS A 513 11.92 21.86 4.50
CA LYS A 513 11.09 23.03 4.19
C LYS A 513 10.56 23.06 2.76
N GLU A 514 11.28 22.46 1.82
CA GLU A 514 11.00 22.53 0.40
C GLU A 514 10.95 21.13 -0.22
N PRO A 515 10.11 20.90 -1.23
CA PRO A 515 10.06 19.61 -1.91
C PRO A 515 11.28 19.42 -2.81
N HIS A 516 11.84 18.24 -2.82
CA HIS A 516 12.99 17.89 -3.64
C HIS A 516 12.67 16.76 -4.61
N VAL A 517 12.91 16.98 -5.91
CA VAL A 517 12.92 15.92 -6.91
C VAL A 517 14.35 15.42 -7.10
N GLN A 518 14.56 14.11 -6.97
CA GLN A 518 15.83 13.45 -7.17
C GLN A 518 16.00 13.14 -8.66
N ILE A 519 17.10 13.60 -9.25
CA ILE A 519 17.46 13.41 -10.67
C ILE A 519 18.92 12.98 -10.80
N GLY A 520 19.19 12.19 -11.84
CA GLY A 520 20.55 11.71 -12.12
C GLY A 520 21.51 12.83 -12.53
N ARG A 521 22.76 12.75 -12.06
CA ARG A 521 23.82 13.75 -12.34
C ARG A 521 24.07 13.96 -13.83
N LYS A 522 24.00 12.90 -14.63
CA LYS A 522 24.20 13.00 -16.08
C LYS A 522 23.06 13.84 -16.70
N PHE A 523 21.80 13.54 -16.36
CA PHE A 523 20.64 14.29 -16.83
C PHE A 523 20.72 15.77 -16.41
N ALA A 524 21.04 16.05 -15.15
CA ALA A 524 21.16 17.41 -14.64
C ALA A 524 22.19 18.23 -15.44
N ARG A 525 23.37 17.67 -15.68
CA ARG A 525 24.43 18.33 -16.47
C ARG A 525 24.02 18.60 -17.92
N GLU A 526 23.35 17.64 -18.57
CA GLU A 526 22.90 17.79 -19.97
C GLU A 526 21.80 18.87 -20.10
N ASN A 527 21.04 19.15 -19.03
CA ASN A 527 19.96 20.13 -19.01
C ASN A 527 20.29 21.42 -18.24
N GLY A 528 21.55 21.62 -17.83
CA GLY A 528 21.99 22.83 -17.12
C GLY A 528 21.34 23.02 -15.75
N ILE A 529 20.98 21.92 -15.07
CA ILE A 529 20.38 21.93 -13.74
C ILE A 529 21.47 21.69 -12.70
N GLU A 530 21.53 22.55 -11.70
CA GLU A 530 22.43 22.44 -10.56
C GLU A 530 21.68 21.97 -9.30
N GLN A 531 22.45 21.55 -8.29
CA GLN A 531 21.90 21.20 -6.98
C GLN A 531 21.10 22.39 -6.42
N ASP A 532 19.90 22.12 -5.87
CA ASP A 532 18.96 23.09 -5.27
C ASP A 532 18.35 24.10 -6.27
N ASP A 533 18.54 23.96 -7.57
CA ASP A 533 17.78 24.70 -8.55
C ASP A 533 16.28 24.40 -8.44
N TRP A 534 15.42 25.40 -8.59
CA TRP A 534 14.02 25.17 -8.85
C TRP A 534 13.83 24.60 -10.26
N VAL A 535 13.11 23.49 -10.37
CA VAL A 535 12.76 22.85 -11.64
C VAL A 535 11.26 22.67 -11.74
N TRP A 536 10.76 22.80 -12.97
CA TRP A 536 9.43 22.34 -13.33
C TRP A 536 9.45 20.85 -13.62
N ILE A 537 8.46 20.12 -13.11
CA ILE A 537 8.11 18.76 -13.51
C ILE A 537 6.78 18.89 -14.24
N GLU A 538 6.73 18.48 -15.51
CA GLU A 538 5.60 18.75 -16.38
C GLU A 538 5.23 17.52 -17.21
N ASN A 539 3.94 17.34 -17.44
CA ASN A 539 3.38 16.42 -18.42
C ASN A 539 2.06 17.02 -18.99
N PRO A 540 1.34 16.36 -19.91
CA PRO A 540 0.13 16.91 -20.51
C PRO A 540 -0.99 17.32 -19.53
N ARG A 541 -0.96 16.84 -18.28
CA ARG A 541 -1.95 17.17 -17.24
C ARG A 541 -1.68 18.48 -16.52
N GLY A 542 -0.42 18.89 -16.47
CA GLY A 542 -0.01 20.11 -15.78
C GLY A 542 1.46 20.11 -15.39
N ARG A 543 1.79 20.97 -14.43
CA ARG A 543 3.15 21.08 -13.91
C ARG A 543 3.16 21.42 -12.42
N CYS A 544 4.23 21.01 -11.74
CA CYS A 544 4.55 21.43 -10.38
C CYS A 544 6.05 21.76 -10.27
N LYS A 545 6.44 22.53 -9.27
CA LYS A 545 7.85 22.92 -9.09
C LYS A 545 8.45 22.33 -7.83
N MET A 546 9.72 21.89 -7.92
CA MET A 546 10.48 21.35 -6.79
C MET A 546 11.94 21.78 -6.90
N ARG A 547 12.69 21.65 -5.79
CA ARG A 547 14.16 21.77 -5.80
C ARG A 547 14.77 20.51 -6.41
N ALA A 548 15.81 20.65 -7.18
CA ALA A 548 16.56 19.52 -7.71
C ALA A 548 17.53 18.96 -6.67
N THR A 549 17.44 17.67 -6.37
CA THR A 549 18.53 16.91 -5.74
C THR A 549 19.27 16.16 -6.83
N VAL A 550 20.55 16.52 -7.03
CA VAL A 550 21.39 15.99 -8.10
C VAL A 550 22.36 14.97 -7.54
N ASP A 551 22.15 13.69 -7.83
CA ASP A 551 23.01 12.60 -7.35
C ASP A 551 23.10 11.46 -8.40
N ASP A 552 23.73 10.35 -8.01
CA ASP A 552 23.85 9.17 -8.86
C ASP A 552 22.93 8.03 -8.42
N HIS A 553 21.93 8.31 -7.55
CA HIS A 553 20.97 7.30 -7.12
C HIS A 553 19.89 7.01 -8.16
N CYS A 554 19.57 7.98 -9.02
CA CYS A 554 18.66 7.80 -10.15
C CYS A 554 19.45 7.75 -11.48
N ALA A 555 19.02 6.87 -12.39
CA ALA A 555 19.50 6.89 -13.76
C ALA A 555 18.99 8.14 -14.51
N SER A 556 19.51 8.41 -15.71
CA SER A 556 19.20 9.64 -16.46
C SER A 556 17.80 9.68 -17.06
N ASP A 557 17.12 8.54 -17.11
CA ASP A 557 15.80 8.32 -17.69
C ASP A 557 14.66 8.34 -16.66
N ARG A 558 14.98 8.57 -15.38
CA ARG A 558 14.01 8.53 -14.28
C ARG A 558 14.25 9.58 -13.23
N ALA A 559 13.18 9.93 -12.51
CA ALA A 559 13.22 10.87 -11.39
C ALA A 559 12.32 10.39 -10.25
N LEU A 560 12.63 10.79 -9.02
CA LEU A 560 11.85 10.48 -7.84
C LEU A 560 11.39 11.77 -7.15
N ALA A 561 10.07 11.97 -7.03
CA ALA A 561 9.47 13.11 -6.38
C ALA A 561 8.66 12.72 -5.14
N PRO A 562 8.60 13.56 -4.09
CA PRO A 562 7.69 13.36 -2.96
C PRO A 562 6.25 13.64 -3.40
N HIS A 563 5.32 12.78 -2.99
CA HIS A 563 3.90 13.04 -3.16
C HIS A 563 3.37 14.02 -2.11
N GLY A 564 2.30 14.73 -2.45
CA GLY A 564 1.50 15.45 -1.48
C GLY A 564 2.20 16.60 -0.76
N TRP A 565 2.89 17.47 -1.47
CA TRP A 565 3.55 18.63 -0.85
C TRP A 565 2.62 19.83 -0.72
N TRP A 566 2.79 20.58 0.37
CA TRP A 566 2.12 21.84 0.66
C TRP A 566 2.92 22.63 1.72
N PHE A 567 2.61 23.91 1.91
CA PHE A 567 3.40 24.87 2.70
C PHE A 567 2.57 25.48 3.82
N PRO A 568 2.64 24.98 5.06
CA PRO A 568 1.83 25.48 6.19
C PRO A 568 2.06 26.96 6.51
N GLU A 569 3.17 27.55 6.07
CA GLU A 569 3.52 28.96 6.23
C GLU A 569 2.89 29.88 5.18
N GLN A 570 2.29 29.35 4.13
CA GLN A 570 1.58 30.15 3.12
C GLN A 570 0.14 30.45 3.53
N ASP A 571 -0.50 31.39 2.83
CA ASP A 571 -1.90 31.73 3.07
C ASP A 571 -2.81 30.51 2.85
N GLY A 572 -3.65 30.23 3.84
CA GLY A 572 -4.65 29.18 3.75
C GLY A 572 -5.91 29.57 2.98
N ASN A 573 -6.08 30.86 2.64
CA ASN A 573 -7.29 31.34 1.97
C ASN A 573 -7.21 31.22 0.44
N GLY A 574 -8.38 31.20 -0.19
CA GLY A 574 -8.54 31.23 -1.65
C GLY A 574 -8.37 29.87 -2.32
N ASP A 575 -8.12 29.93 -3.64
CA ASP A 575 -8.15 28.75 -4.52
C ASP A 575 -6.94 27.81 -4.39
N ASN A 576 -5.87 28.24 -3.76
CA ASN A 576 -4.65 27.46 -3.57
C ASN A 576 -4.19 27.47 -2.11
N PRO A 577 -5.00 26.94 -1.17
CA PRO A 577 -4.69 27.03 0.25
C PRO A 577 -3.35 26.37 0.55
N TYR A 578 -2.51 27.09 1.29
CA TYR A 578 -1.18 26.64 1.66
C TYR A 578 -0.30 26.21 0.48
N GLY A 579 -0.51 26.76 -0.71
CA GLY A 579 0.28 26.44 -1.91
C GLY A 579 0.20 24.99 -2.36
N VAL A 580 -0.89 24.29 -2.07
CA VAL A 580 -1.07 22.85 -2.35
C VAL A 580 -1.01 22.51 -3.84
N LEU A 581 -1.27 23.46 -4.72
CA LEU A 581 -1.17 23.28 -6.17
C LEU A 581 0.21 23.66 -6.75
N ASP A 582 1.12 24.27 -5.96
CA ASP A 582 2.41 24.74 -6.48
C ASP A 582 3.43 23.62 -6.66
N SER A 583 3.45 22.68 -5.70
CA SER A 583 4.49 21.67 -5.59
C SER A 583 3.93 20.24 -5.38
N ASN A 584 2.69 20.04 -5.74
CA ASN A 584 2.02 18.75 -5.60
C ASN A 584 2.16 17.92 -6.88
N VAL A 585 3.02 16.92 -6.87
CA VAL A 585 3.25 16.02 -8.02
C VAL A 585 2.00 15.23 -8.42
N ASN A 586 1.02 15.10 -7.54
CA ASN A 586 -0.23 14.40 -7.83
C ASN A 586 -1.08 15.09 -8.90
N LEU A 587 -0.82 16.38 -9.18
CA LEU A 587 -1.40 17.09 -10.33
C LEU A 587 -1.06 16.43 -11.68
N LEU A 588 0.02 15.69 -11.72
CA LEU A 588 0.53 14.99 -12.92
C LEU A 588 -0.02 13.58 -13.07
N LEU A 589 -0.72 13.07 -12.06
CA LEU A 589 -1.23 11.70 -12.00
C LEU A 589 -2.71 11.65 -12.41
N HIS A 590 -3.09 10.54 -13.04
CA HIS A 590 -4.47 10.27 -13.43
C HIS A 590 -4.95 8.95 -12.83
N ASN A 591 -6.26 8.79 -12.78
CA ASN A 591 -6.88 7.53 -12.41
C ASN A 591 -6.77 6.54 -13.57
N ALA A 592 -6.09 5.43 -13.32
CA ALA A 592 -5.96 4.33 -14.27
C ALA A 592 -5.96 2.99 -13.50
N PRO A 593 -7.08 2.64 -12.82
CA PRO A 593 -7.13 1.41 -12.07
C PRO A 593 -7.07 0.20 -13.00
N SER A 594 -6.45 -0.87 -12.53
CA SER A 594 -6.43 -2.14 -13.25
C SER A 594 -7.83 -2.73 -13.42
N VAL A 595 -7.96 -3.74 -14.27
CA VAL A 595 -9.23 -4.48 -14.47
C VAL A 595 -9.79 -5.11 -13.20
N TYR A 596 -8.94 -5.34 -12.19
CA TYR A 596 -9.37 -5.79 -10.87
C TYR A 596 -9.96 -4.67 -10.00
N GLY A 597 -9.78 -3.41 -10.37
CA GLY A 597 -10.03 -2.24 -9.54
C GLY A 597 -8.96 -1.97 -8.49
N PHE A 598 -7.90 -2.77 -8.45
CA PHE A 598 -6.76 -2.63 -7.53
C PHE A 598 -5.47 -2.34 -8.29
N GLY A 599 -4.71 -1.34 -7.83
CA GLY A 599 -3.49 -0.87 -8.50
C GLY A 599 -3.76 0.17 -9.59
N SER A 600 -2.87 1.16 -9.68
CA SER A 600 -2.92 2.25 -10.66
C SER A 600 -1.50 2.76 -10.92
N ASP A 601 -1.23 3.29 -12.12
CA ASP A 601 0.10 3.75 -12.54
C ASP A 601 0.51 5.07 -11.85
N ILE A 602 0.81 4.99 -10.56
CA ILE A 602 1.19 6.14 -9.73
C ILE A 602 2.70 6.39 -9.76
N ARG A 603 3.51 5.35 -10.04
CA ARG A 603 4.98 5.40 -9.92
C ARG A 603 5.73 5.14 -11.21
N CYS A 604 5.07 5.28 -12.35
CA CYS A 604 5.67 5.01 -13.66
C CYS A 604 5.14 5.90 -14.79
N THR A 605 4.69 7.12 -14.46
CA THR A 605 4.18 8.08 -15.46
C THR A 605 5.32 8.85 -16.14
N LEU A 606 5.05 9.39 -17.33
CA LEU A 606 6.04 10.18 -18.08
C LEU A 606 6.00 11.66 -17.69
N CYS A 607 7.17 12.30 -17.69
CA CYS A 607 7.32 13.75 -17.50
C CYS A 607 8.55 14.30 -18.20
N LYS A 608 8.66 15.62 -18.29
CA LYS A 608 9.90 16.37 -18.56
C LYS A 608 10.25 17.23 -17.35
N ILE A 609 11.56 17.47 -17.18
CA ILE A 609 12.08 18.27 -16.07
C ILE A 609 13.02 19.32 -16.66
N TYR A 610 12.81 20.59 -16.28
CA TYR A 610 13.61 21.72 -16.76
C TYR A 610 13.66 22.84 -15.72
N LYS A 611 14.72 23.65 -15.79
CA LYS A 611 14.96 24.75 -14.84
C LYS A 611 13.87 25.81 -14.90
N VAL A 612 13.43 26.30 -13.74
CA VAL A 612 12.53 27.46 -13.62
C VAL A 612 13.29 28.71 -14.06
N LYS A 613 12.70 29.52 -14.91
CA LYS A 613 13.33 30.77 -15.40
C LYS A 613 13.20 31.89 -14.36
N GLU A 614 14.13 32.85 -14.39
CA GLU A 614 14.00 34.07 -13.59
C GLU A 614 12.68 34.78 -13.94
N GLY A 615 11.87 35.10 -12.91
CA GLY A 615 10.55 35.72 -13.06
C GLY A 615 9.35 34.76 -13.07
N GLU A 616 9.59 33.45 -13.04
CA GLU A 616 8.54 32.41 -12.89
C GLU A 616 8.50 31.82 -11.45
N MET A 617 9.31 32.37 -10.53
CA MET A 617 9.38 31.92 -9.13
C MET A 617 8.19 32.42 -8.31
#